data_8a54d6ebdef9a938041c1e0bec060427
#
_entry.id   8a54d6ebdef9a938041c1e0bec060427
#
_cell.length_a   1.000
_cell.length_b   1.000
_cell.length_c   1.000
_cell.angle_alpha   90.00
_cell.angle_beta   90.00
_cell.angle_gamma   90.00
#
_symmetry.space_group_name_H-M   'P 1'
#
loop_
_entity.id
_entity.type
_entity.pdbx_description
1 polymer ?
#
loop_
_entity_poly.entity_id
_entity_poly.type
_entity_poly.pdbx_seq_one_letter_code
_entity_poly.pdbx_strand_id
1 'polypeptide(L)'
;MRFSSSILWIAIFIAFISFSRFVYSEGVSPYLPLNLPNHITQKIERLAAIAGETSLNKPYKVAQVTALARQIKTTHPFLFREIAPYLRDHKERSGSSLLQASLAYSNSDFSNPYHYGVDGQSNVLLEAAGYAMYTDYLGFSGSAVISENSVNKAQGMMHVGVDVLQLDIGYKSRWWSVGRINALLLSNEGEAFASISASNVVPISSLDFNYEVFAGKMNEETSITSGDLIEQDEPYIAGAFLTFSPVDQVTLGFAHTTVFGGGVRDAESST
;
A
#
# COMPACT_ATOMS: atom_id res chain seq x y z
N MET A 1 -34.58 0.26 -30.74
CA MET A 1 -33.89 -0.75 -29.92
C MET A 1 -32.99 -0.01 -28.93
N ARG A 2 -33.38 0.07 -27.66
CA ARG A 2 -32.54 0.63 -26.59
C ARG A 2 -31.68 -0.52 -26.07
N PHE A 3 -30.41 -0.58 -26.48
CA PHE A 3 -29.44 -1.47 -25.83
C PHE A 3 -29.30 -1.00 -24.38
N SER A 4 -29.60 -1.91 -23.45
CA SER A 4 -29.43 -1.66 -22.02
C SER A 4 -27.97 -1.28 -21.76
N SER A 5 -27.72 -0.15 -21.10
CA SER A 5 -26.39 0.32 -20.73
C SER A 5 -25.58 -0.76 -19.98
N SER A 6 -26.25 -1.65 -19.27
CA SER A 6 -25.66 -2.79 -18.56
C SER A 6 -24.93 -3.78 -19.48
N ILE A 7 -25.44 -4.03 -20.69
CA ILE A 7 -24.83 -4.97 -21.65
C ILE A 7 -23.53 -4.35 -22.20
N LEU A 8 -23.48 -3.04 -22.42
CA LEU A 8 -22.29 -2.34 -22.87
C LEU A 8 -21.16 -2.42 -21.82
N TRP A 9 -21.48 -2.23 -20.58
CA TRP A 9 -20.49 -2.35 -19.46
C TRP A 9 -19.96 -3.78 -19.31
N ILE A 10 -20.83 -4.78 -19.46
CA ILE A 10 -20.42 -6.20 -19.42
C ILE A 10 -19.51 -6.53 -20.62
N ALA A 11 -19.84 -6.05 -21.80
CA ALA A 11 -19.04 -6.26 -23.01
C ALA A 11 -17.65 -5.58 -22.91
N ILE A 12 -17.59 -4.37 -22.35
CA ILE A 12 -16.33 -3.67 -22.08
C ILE A 12 -15.50 -4.44 -21.04
N PHE A 13 -16.13 -4.94 -19.99
CA PHE A 13 -15.46 -5.73 -18.95
C PHE A 13 -14.91 -7.06 -19.49
N ILE A 14 -15.68 -7.76 -20.33
CA ILE A 14 -15.25 -9.01 -21.00
C ILE A 14 -14.13 -8.72 -22.01
N ALA A 15 -14.21 -7.62 -22.77
CA ALA A 15 -13.14 -7.23 -23.68
C ALA A 15 -11.84 -6.90 -22.93
N PHE A 16 -11.91 -6.28 -21.76
CA PHE A 16 -10.75 -6.02 -20.91
C PHE A 16 -10.07 -7.30 -20.42
N ILE A 17 -10.86 -8.31 -20.06
CA ILE A 17 -10.34 -9.62 -19.61
C ILE A 17 -9.69 -10.39 -20.79
N SER A 18 -10.21 -10.22 -22.01
CA SER A 18 -9.71 -10.95 -23.20
C SER A 18 -8.37 -10.42 -23.72
N PHE A 19 -7.94 -9.23 -23.33
CA PHE A 19 -6.65 -8.64 -23.72
C PHE A 19 -5.49 -8.98 -22.77
N SER A 20 -5.75 -9.71 -21.68
CA SER A 20 -4.68 -10.18 -20.81
C SER A 20 -3.85 -11.23 -21.56
N ARG A 21 -2.63 -10.87 -21.95
CA ARG A 21 -1.62 -11.90 -22.27
C ARG A 21 -1.56 -12.81 -21.06
N PHE A 22 -1.70 -14.12 -21.27
CA PHE A 22 -1.40 -15.12 -20.25
C PHE A 22 0.08 -15.01 -19.89
N VAL A 23 0.40 -14.06 -19.02
CA VAL A 23 1.66 -14.06 -18.29
C VAL A 23 1.54 -15.18 -17.29
N TYR A 24 2.54 -16.02 -17.18
CA TYR A 24 2.64 -17.02 -16.12
C TYR A 24 2.35 -16.31 -14.80
N SER A 25 1.27 -16.70 -14.14
CA SER A 25 0.87 -16.13 -12.86
C SER A 25 1.98 -16.38 -11.84
N GLU A 26 2.66 -15.31 -11.43
CA GLU A 26 3.74 -15.39 -10.43
C GLU A 26 3.20 -15.51 -8.99
N GLY A 27 1.86 -15.50 -8.82
CA GLY A 27 1.22 -15.58 -7.52
C GLY A 27 1.10 -14.25 -6.79
N VAL A 28 0.92 -14.31 -5.47
CA VAL A 28 0.84 -13.11 -4.61
C VAL A 28 2.23 -12.61 -4.21
N SER A 29 2.31 -11.35 -3.84
CA SER A 29 3.56 -10.71 -3.41
C SER A 29 3.48 -10.29 -1.94
N PRO A 30 4.49 -10.57 -1.13
CA PRO A 30 4.63 -9.92 0.16
C PRO A 30 4.95 -8.43 -0.04
N TYR A 31 4.82 -7.67 1.05
CA TYR A 31 5.12 -6.25 1.06
C TYR A 31 6.51 -5.99 1.66
N LEU A 32 7.20 -5.00 1.10
CA LEU A 32 8.35 -4.41 1.75
C LEU A 32 7.90 -3.65 3.00
N PRO A 33 8.74 -3.57 4.04
CA PRO A 33 8.41 -2.81 5.25
C PRO A 33 8.06 -1.37 4.92
N LEU A 34 7.09 -0.81 5.65
CA LEU A 34 6.73 0.61 5.51
C LEU A 34 7.86 1.55 5.92
N ASN A 35 8.57 1.17 6.99
CA ASN A 35 9.67 1.95 7.57
C ASN A 35 11.01 1.64 6.91
N LEU A 36 11.02 1.47 5.60
CA LEU A 36 12.28 1.36 4.88
C LEU A 36 13.16 2.59 5.14
N PRO A 37 14.47 2.40 5.34
CA PRO A 37 15.40 3.53 5.44
C PRO A 37 15.22 4.49 4.26
N ASN A 38 15.21 5.79 4.52
CA ASN A 38 14.93 6.81 3.50
C ASN A 38 15.78 6.66 2.24
N HIS A 39 17.07 6.27 2.40
CA HIS A 39 17.94 6.05 1.25
C HIS A 39 17.51 4.87 0.36
N ILE A 40 16.84 3.86 0.92
CA ILE A 40 16.28 2.73 0.14
C ILE A 40 15.01 3.14 -0.56
N THR A 41 14.11 3.84 0.15
CA THR A 41 12.90 4.40 -0.43
C THR A 41 13.23 5.28 -1.63
N GLN A 42 14.20 6.19 -1.51
CA GLN A 42 14.65 7.04 -2.61
C GLN A 42 15.21 6.25 -3.80
N LYS A 43 15.92 5.13 -3.54
CA LYS A 43 16.43 4.25 -4.60
C LYS A 43 15.29 3.52 -5.32
N ILE A 44 14.26 3.05 -4.59
CA ILE A 44 13.08 2.43 -5.19
C ILE A 44 12.31 3.45 -6.04
N GLU A 45 12.12 4.66 -5.54
CA GLU A 45 11.45 5.74 -6.28
C GLU A 45 12.24 6.15 -7.54
N ARG A 46 13.57 6.23 -7.43
CA ARG A 46 14.45 6.46 -8.59
C ARG A 46 14.38 5.32 -9.60
N LEU A 47 14.34 4.08 -9.11
CA LEU A 47 14.15 2.89 -9.94
C LEU A 47 12.84 2.98 -10.73
N ALA A 48 11.73 3.30 -10.06
CA ALA A 48 10.44 3.46 -10.69
C ALA A 48 10.47 4.54 -11.78
N ALA A 49 11.04 5.72 -11.48
CA ALA A 49 11.17 6.81 -12.44
C ALA A 49 11.98 6.45 -13.69
N ILE A 50 13.08 5.68 -13.53
CA ILE A 50 13.91 5.23 -14.65
C ILE A 50 13.18 4.18 -15.49
N ALA A 51 12.41 3.30 -14.84
CA ALA A 51 11.61 2.29 -15.51
C ALA A 51 10.35 2.84 -16.20
N GLY A 52 10.05 4.14 -16.04
CA GLY A 52 8.86 4.77 -16.59
C GLY A 52 7.62 4.69 -15.71
N GLU A 53 7.73 4.03 -14.56
CA GLU A 53 6.65 3.97 -13.56
C GLU A 53 6.62 5.24 -12.73
N THR A 54 5.50 5.95 -12.74
CA THR A 54 5.39 7.24 -12.04
C THR A 54 4.71 7.13 -10.69
N SER A 55 4.06 6.01 -10.39
CA SER A 55 3.29 5.84 -9.16
C SER A 55 3.49 4.44 -8.56
N LEU A 56 4.09 4.41 -7.39
CA LEU A 56 4.15 3.23 -6.54
C LEU A 56 3.39 3.50 -5.25
N ASN A 57 2.35 2.72 -5.00
CA ASN A 57 1.64 2.76 -3.71
C ASN A 57 2.50 2.13 -2.62
N LYS A 58 2.47 2.71 -1.44
CA LYS A 58 3.11 2.11 -0.25
C LYS A 58 2.05 1.41 0.62
N PRO A 59 2.41 0.28 1.21
CA PRO A 59 3.69 -0.42 1.14
C PRO A 59 3.97 -1.00 -0.25
N TYR A 60 5.25 -1.03 -0.65
CA TYR A 60 5.66 -1.55 -1.96
C TYR A 60 5.52 -3.06 -2.02
N LYS A 61 4.96 -3.60 -3.09
CA LYS A 61 4.98 -5.03 -3.37
C LYS A 61 6.36 -5.47 -3.86
N VAL A 62 6.90 -6.52 -3.25
CA VAL A 62 8.23 -7.05 -3.62
C VAL A 62 8.31 -7.43 -5.09
N ALA A 63 7.27 -8.08 -5.63
CA ALA A 63 7.22 -8.47 -7.03
C ALA A 63 7.28 -7.27 -7.97
N GLN A 64 6.55 -6.19 -7.67
CA GLN A 64 6.57 -4.97 -8.46
C GLN A 64 7.97 -4.34 -8.50
N VAL A 65 8.60 -4.14 -7.33
CA VAL A 65 9.96 -3.58 -7.27
C VAL A 65 10.97 -4.49 -7.95
N THR A 66 10.79 -5.82 -7.85
CA THR A 66 11.66 -6.79 -8.52
C THR A 66 11.52 -6.73 -10.05
N ALA A 67 10.30 -6.58 -10.57
CA ALA A 67 10.06 -6.42 -11.99
C ALA A 67 10.75 -5.17 -12.54
N LEU A 68 10.58 -4.02 -11.88
CA LEU A 68 11.24 -2.76 -12.23
C LEU A 68 12.78 -2.88 -12.18
N ALA A 69 13.32 -3.54 -11.14
CA ALA A 69 14.75 -3.74 -11.01
C ALA A 69 15.32 -4.59 -12.15
N ARG A 70 14.60 -5.63 -12.58
CA ARG A 70 15.00 -6.47 -13.72
C ARG A 70 15.02 -5.68 -15.03
N GLN A 71 14.06 -4.77 -15.23
CA GLN A 71 13.94 -3.94 -16.42
C GLN A 71 15.16 -3.03 -16.61
N ILE A 72 15.68 -2.42 -15.55
CA ILE A 72 16.81 -1.50 -15.61
C ILE A 72 18.17 -2.15 -15.41
N LYS A 73 18.23 -3.47 -15.19
CA LYS A 73 19.47 -4.20 -14.85
C LYS A 73 20.62 -3.94 -15.82
N THR A 74 20.32 -3.87 -17.12
CA THR A 74 21.33 -3.67 -18.18
C THR A 74 21.68 -2.20 -18.38
N THR A 75 20.72 -1.31 -18.23
CA THR A 75 20.88 0.14 -18.48
C THR A 75 21.44 0.88 -17.27
N HIS A 76 21.08 0.45 -16.05
CA HIS A 76 21.50 1.08 -14.79
C HIS A 76 22.01 0.05 -13.78
N PRO A 77 23.13 -0.66 -14.07
CA PRO A 77 23.62 -1.78 -13.26
C PRO A 77 24.04 -1.37 -11.83
N PHE A 78 24.42 -0.12 -11.62
CA PHE A 78 24.77 0.37 -10.28
C PHE A 78 23.53 0.44 -9.37
N LEU A 79 22.45 1.05 -9.83
CA LEU A 79 21.21 1.15 -9.06
C LEU A 79 20.64 -0.24 -8.79
N PHE A 80 20.67 -1.13 -9.79
CA PHE A 80 20.27 -2.53 -9.60
C PHE A 80 21.05 -3.20 -8.48
N ARG A 81 22.39 -3.06 -8.45
CA ARG A 81 23.24 -3.67 -7.42
C ARG A 81 22.98 -3.12 -6.02
N GLU A 82 22.55 -1.87 -5.91
CA GLU A 82 22.23 -1.26 -4.62
C GLU A 82 20.89 -1.72 -4.04
N ILE A 83 19.92 -2.07 -4.89
CA ILE A 83 18.59 -2.54 -4.48
C ILE A 83 18.53 -4.07 -4.37
N ALA A 84 19.32 -4.77 -5.18
CA ALA A 84 19.31 -6.24 -5.28
C ALA A 84 19.46 -6.98 -3.93
N PRO A 85 20.28 -6.55 -2.96
CA PRO A 85 20.38 -7.19 -1.65
C PRO A 85 19.03 -7.24 -0.93
N TYR A 86 18.29 -6.13 -0.90
CA TYR A 86 16.98 -6.06 -0.26
C TYR A 86 15.93 -6.96 -0.92
N LEU A 87 15.98 -7.07 -2.25
CA LEU A 87 15.08 -7.94 -3.00
C LEU A 87 15.48 -9.41 -2.88
N ARG A 88 16.77 -9.70 -2.70
CA ARG A 88 17.26 -11.07 -2.54
C ARG A 88 16.73 -11.72 -1.27
N ASP A 89 16.64 -10.98 -0.20
CA ASP A 89 16.15 -11.47 1.08
C ASP A 89 14.68 -11.94 0.98
N HIS A 90 13.93 -11.44 0.00
CA HIS A 90 12.54 -11.85 -0.28
C HIS A 90 12.41 -13.00 -1.29
N LYS A 91 13.51 -13.64 -1.71
CA LYS A 91 13.45 -14.84 -2.56
C LYS A 91 13.16 -16.10 -1.77
N GLU A 92 13.43 -16.11 -0.49
CA GLU A 92 13.11 -17.21 0.40
C GLU A 92 11.60 -17.19 0.72
N ARG A 93 11.06 -18.33 1.12
CA ARG A 93 9.64 -18.44 1.47
C ARG A 93 9.27 -17.70 2.74
N SER A 94 10.25 -17.40 3.59
CA SER A 94 10.03 -16.63 4.81
C SER A 94 11.31 -15.93 5.23
N GLY A 95 11.18 -14.76 5.84
CA GLY A 95 12.32 -14.00 6.32
C GLY A 95 11.92 -12.78 7.13
N SER A 96 12.90 -12.24 7.87
CA SER A 96 12.82 -10.90 8.42
C SER A 96 13.24 -9.90 7.35
N SER A 97 12.41 -8.90 7.11
CA SER A 97 12.67 -7.86 6.10
C SER A 97 13.21 -6.57 6.72
N LEU A 98 13.02 -6.39 8.02
CA LEU A 98 13.53 -5.27 8.79
C LEU A 98 13.73 -5.67 10.25
N LEU A 99 14.85 -5.26 10.82
CA LEU A 99 15.08 -5.19 12.26
C LEU A 99 15.89 -3.93 12.51
N GLN A 100 15.27 -2.95 13.18
CA GLN A 100 15.89 -1.64 13.42
C GLN A 100 15.64 -1.20 14.86
N ALA A 101 16.67 -0.62 15.46
CA ALA A 101 16.56 0.08 16.73
C ALA A 101 17.00 1.52 16.53
N SER A 102 16.18 2.46 16.93
CA SER A 102 16.46 3.89 16.83
C SER A 102 16.44 4.52 18.22
N LEU A 103 17.43 5.36 18.48
CA LEU A 103 17.52 6.16 19.69
C LEU A 103 17.46 7.63 19.27
N ALA A 104 16.53 8.39 19.82
CA ALA A 104 16.41 9.81 19.59
C ALA A 104 16.41 10.56 20.91
N TYR A 105 17.07 11.71 20.94
CA TYR A 105 17.03 12.61 22.09
C TYR A 105 16.62 13.99 21.62
N SER A 106 15.61 14.57 22.27
CA SER A 106 15.16 15.93 22.02
C SER A 106 15.08 16.72 23.30
N ASN A 107 15.55 17.97 23.29
CA ASN A 107 15.44 18.91 24.40
C ASN A 107 14.14 19.74 24.36
N SER A 108 13.30 19.51 23.37
CA SER A 108 12.05 20.25 23.17
C SER A 108 10.86 19.32 23.28
N ASP A 109 9.77 19.82 23.86
CA ASP A 109 8.46 19.15 23.86
C ASP A 109 7.82 19.12 22.45
N PHE A 110 8.62 19.16 21.40
CA PHE A 110 8.15 19.14 20.04
C PHE A 110 7.77 17.69 19.68
N SER A 111 6.49 17.42 19.68
CA SER A 111 5.97 16.17 19.12
C SER A 111 6.13 16.21 17.60
N ASN A 112 7.14 15.51 17.10
CA ASN A 112 7.22 15.25 15.67
C ASN A 112 6.22 14.15 15.36
N PRO A 113 5.24 14.35 14.49
CA PRO A 113 4.35 13.26 14.11
C PRO A 113 5.19 12.16 13.47
N TYR A 114 5.31 11.06 14.18
CA TYR A 114 5.94 9.87 13.64
C TYR A 114 5.05 9.27 12.56
N HIS A 115 5.67 8.73 11.54
CA HIS A 115 4.96 8.00 10.51
C HIS A 115 4.22 6.79 11.12
N TYR A 116 3.07 6.46 10.56
CA TYR A 116 2.25 5.27 10.91
C TYR A 116 1.59 5.33 12.29
N GLY A 117 1.23 6.51 12.75
CA GLY A 117 0.49 6.69 13.99
C GLY A 117 1.29 6.41 15.26
N VAL A 118 2.61 6.36 15.19
CA VAL A 118 3.48 6.24 16.36
C VAL A 118 3.75 7.62 16.92
N ASP A 119 3.59 7.78 18.23
CA ASP A 119 3.84 9.05 18.92
C ASP A 119 5.33 9.42 18.90
N GLY A 120 5.64 10.63 18.43
CA GLY A 120 7.00 11.14 18.25
C GLY A 120 7.74 11.51 19.52
N GLN A 121 7.18 11.25 20.71
CA GLN A 121 7.82 11.56 22.00
C GLN A 121 8.69 10.41 22.54
N SER A 122 8.77 9.30 21.84
CA SER A 122 9.57 8.16 22.29
C SER A 122 11.05 8.34 22.00
N ASN A 123 11.89 8.19 23.05
CA ASN A 123 13.34 8.23 22.90
C ASN A 123 13.91 6.91 22.31
N VAL A 124 13.17 5.82 22.45
CA VAL A 124 13.55 4.49 21.94
C VAL A 124 12.46 3.97 21.03
N LEU A 125 12.84 3.53 19.84
CA LEU A 125 11.97 2.91 18.87
C LEU A 125 12.59 1.60 18.39
N LEU A 126 11.85 0.51 18.52
CA LEU A 126 12.21 -0.79 17.96
C LEU A 126 11.23 -1.15 16.85
N GLU A 127 11.75 -1.51 15.70
CA GLU A 127 10.98 -1.84 14.52
C GLU A 127 11.37 -3.22 14.01
N ALA A 128 10.38 -4.04 13.74
CA ALA A 128 10.57 -5.37 13.17
C ALA A 128 9.54 -5.61 12.08
N ALA A 129 9.96 -6.22 10.97
CA ALA A 129 9.07 -6.66 9.92
C ALA A 129 9.53 -7.99 9.32
N GLY A 130 8.58 -8.76 8.83
CA GLY A 130 8.84 -10.04 8.21
C GLY A 130 7.69 -10.51 7.33
N TYR A 131 7.93 -11.62 6.65
CA TYR A 131 6.96 -12.24 5.77
C TYR A 131 7.12 -13.76 5.78
N ALA A 132 6.06 -14.46 5.40
CA ALA A 132 6.05 -15.91 5.18
C ALA A 132 5.13 -16.27 4.02
N MET A 133 5.67 -16.93 3.00
CA MET A 133 4.92 -17.45 1.85
C MET A 133 4.68 -18.95 2.04
N TYR A 134 3.45 -19.31 2.33
CA TYR A 134 3.08 -20.72 2.46
C TYR A 134 3.06 -21.43 1.09
N THR A 135 2.49 -20.75 0.09
CA THR A 135 2.50 -21.12 -1.32
C THR A 135 2.77 -19.90 -2.18
N ASP A 136 2.83 -20.05 -3.49
CA ASP A 136 2.91 -18.89 -4.40
C ASP A 136 1.60 -18.06 -4.41
N TYR A 137 0.49 -18.63 -3.89
CA TYR A 137 -0.84 -18.03 -3.88
C TYR A 137 -1.33 -17.63 -2.49
N LEU A 138 -0.55 -17.93 -1.44
CA LEU A 138 -0.90 -17.63 -0.05
C LEU A 138 0.34 -17.22 0.73
N GLY A 139 0.30 -16.06 1.34
CA GLY A 139 1.38 -15.54 2.16
C GLY A 139 0.88 -14.64 3.28
N PHE A 140 1.83 -14.23 4.12
CA PHE A 140 1.62 -13.34 5.26
C PHE A 140 2.74 -12.31 5.26
N SER A 141 2.42 -11.07 5.60
CA SER A 141 3.39 -10.03 5.91
C SER A 141 3.00 -9.35 7.20
N GLY A 142 3.98 -8.96 8.00
CA GLY A 142 3.74 -8.26 9.25
C GLY A 142 4.87 -7.32 9.62
N SER A 143 4.55 -6.28 10.36
CA SER A 143 5.51 -5.38 10.97
C SER A 143 4.99 -4.93 12.34
N ALA A 144 5.90 -4.65 13.26
CA ALA A 144 5.59 -4.12 14.56
C ALA A 144 6.54 -2.96 14.87
N VAL A 145 6.00 -1.93 15.51
CA VAL A 145 6.75 -0.80 16.03
C VAL A 145 6.48 -0.74 17.53
N ILE A 146 7.54 -0.78 18.32
CA ILE A 146 7.51 -0.74 19.78
C ILE A 146 8.20 0.53 20.25
N SER A 147 7.52 1.34 21.02
CA SER A 147 8.03 2.57 21.63
C SER A 147 8.03 2.46 23.15
N GLU A 148 8.70 3.39 23.86
CA GLU A 148 8.74 3.40 25.33
C GLU A 148 7.35 3.48 25.96
N ASN A 149 6.43 4.19 25.33
CA ASN A 149 5.12 4.50 25.89
C ASN A 149 4.00 3.61 25.34
N SER A 150 4.28 2.82 24.33
CA SER A 150 3.26 1.99 23.72
C SER A 150 3.86 0.83 22.91
N VAL A 151 3.31 -0.36 23.13
CA VAL A 151 3.49 -1.48 22.19
C VAL A 151 2.46 -1.24 21.09
N ASN A 152 2.82 -0.46 20.10
CA ASN A 152 1.86 -0.02 19.13
C ASN A 152 2.20 -0.45 17.71
N LYS A 153 1.17 -0.92 17.14
CA LYS A 153 0.79 -0.91 15.74
C LYS A 153 1.54 -1.91 14.91
N ALA A 154 1.17 -3.14 15.23
CA ALA A 154 1.44 -4.25 14.34
C ALA A 154 0.58 -4.06 13.08
N GLN A 155 1.23 -4.11 11.94
CA GLN A 155 0.56 -4.43 10.68
C GLN A 155 0.65 -5.93 10.49
N GLY A 156 -0.44 -6.52 10.05
CA GLY A 156 -0.48 -7.96 9.81
C GLY A 156 -1.49 -8.25 8.72
N MET A 157 -1.04 -8.82 7.62
CA MET A 157 -1.85 -9.10 6.45
C MET A 157 -1.65 -10.50 5.97
N MET A 158 -2.73 -11.16 5.64
CA MET A 158 -2.77 -12.37 4.84
C MET A 158 -2.98 -11.98 3.38
N HIS A 159 -2.21 -12.55 2.47
CA HIS A 159 -2.28 -12.35 1.03
C HIS A 159 -2.76 -13.63 0.36
N VAL A 160 -3.79 -13.55 -0.45
CA VAL A 160 -4.30 -14.67 -1.23
C VAL A 160 -4.68 -14.22 -2.63
N GLY A 161 -4.37 -15.04 -3.64
CA GLY A 161 -4.75 -14.74 -5.02
C GLY A 161 -3.65 -15.03 -6.04
N VAL A 162 -3.65 -14.24 -7.08
CA VAL A 162 -2.73 -14.29 -8.22
C VAL A 162 -2.23 -12.90 -8.56
N ASP A 163 -1.28 -12.79 -9.47
CA ASP A 163 -0.65 -11.53 -9.88
C ASP A 163 -1.63 -10.44 -10.35
N VAL A 164 -2.72 -10.81 -11.03
CA VAL A 164 -3.75 -9.86 -11.49
C VAL A 164 -4.76 -9.49 -10.40
N LEU A 165 -4.88 -10.31 -9.35
CA LEU A 165 -5.81 -10.09 -8.24
C LEU A 165 -5.23 -10.68 -6.95
N GLN A 166 -4.67 -9.83 -6.12
CA GLN A 166 -4.28 -10.14 -4.75
C GLN A 166 -5.30 -9.56 -3.78
N LEU A 167 -5.84 -10.42 -2.94
CA LEU A 167 -6.65 -10.03 -1.79
C LEU A 167 -5.77 -9.96 -0.56
N ASP A 168 -5.81 -8.83 0.13
CA ASP A 168 -5.14 -8.65 1.42
C ASP A 168 -6.20 -8.51 2.51
N ILE A 169 -6.04 -9.25 3.60
CA ILE A 169 -6.96 -9.26 4.75
C ILE A 169 -6.14 -9.00 5.99
N GLY A 170 -6.48 -7.98 6.75
CA GLY A 170 -5.83 -7.65 8.02
C GLY A 170 -5.60 -6.15 8.21
N TYR A 171 -4.61 -5.82 9.01
CA TYR A 171 -4.24 -4.44 9.32
C TYR A 171 -3.23 -3.91 8.31
N LYS A 172 -3.63 -2.90 7.51
CA LYS A 172 -2.81 -2.31 6.45
C LYS A 172 -2.83 -0.79 6.53
N SER A 173 -1.65 -0.18 6.65
CA SER A 173 -1.48 1.25 6.34
C SER A 173 -1.39 1.43 4.84
N ARG A 174 -1.87 2.58 4.37
CA ARG A 174 -1.88 2.91 2.94
C ARG A 174 -1.34 4.30 2.72
N TRP A 175 -0.53 4.43 1.69
CA TRP A 175 -0.12 5.73 1.19
C TRP A 175 -0.44 5.79 -0.31
N TRP A 176 -1.42 6.60 -0.67
CA TRP A 176 -1.88 6.76 -2.03
C TRP A 176 -1.47 8.11 -2.58
N SER A 177 -0.62 8.10 -3.58
CA SER A 177 -0.21 9.31 -4.27
C SER A 177 0.26 9.01 -5.68
N VAL A 178 -0.04 9.92 -6.60
CA VAL A 178 0.59 9.99 -7.91
C VAL A 178 1.92 10.73 -7.80
N GLY A 179 2.10 11.52 -6.74
CA GLY A 179 3.33 12.25 -6.42
C GLY A 179 4.19 11.49 -5.40
N ARG A 180 5.45 11.91 -5.28
CA ARG A 180 6.44 11.28 -4.40
C ARG A 180 6.44 11.83 -2.99
N ILE A 181 5.97 13.05 -2.78
CA ILE A 181 6.17 13.82 -1.55
C ILE A 181 4.87 13.95 -0.75
N ASN A 182 3.73 14.12 -1.41
CA ASN A 182 2.46 14.39 -0.78
C ASN A 182 1.43 13.32 -1.12
N ALA A 183 0.75 12.82 -0.10
CA ALA A 183 -0.47 12.04 -0.27
C ALA A 183 -1.67 12.98 -0.15
N LEU A 184 -2.64 12.84 -1.07
CA LEU A 184 -3.82 13.71 -1.09
C LEU A 184 -4.95 13.16 -0.21
N LEU A 185 -5.05 11.85 -0.06
CA LEU A 185 -6.15 11.20 0.66
C LEU A 185 -5.68 10.31 1.80
N LEU A 186 -4.83 9.34 1.53
CA LEU A 186 -4.29 8.42 2.52
C LEU A 186 -2.78 8.64 2.63
N SER A 187 -2.34 9.04 3.82
CA SER A 187 -0.94 9.29 4.12
C SER A 187 -0.36 8.25 5.06
N ASN A 188 0.94 8.25 5.20
CA ASN A 188 1.66 7.42 6.15
C ASN A 188 1.60 7.94 7.61
N GLU A 189 0.89 9.02 7.87
CA GLU A 189 0.69 9.54 9.23
C GLU A 189 -0.47 8.81 9.93
N GLY A 190 -1.39 8.22 9.14
CA GLY A 190 -2.51 7.46 9.66
C GLY A 190 -2.09 6.07 10.16
N GLU A 191 -2.82 5.60 11.15
CA GLU A 191 -2.67 4.23 11.66
C GLU A 191 -3.13 3.17 10.66
N ALA A 192 -2.56 1.97 10.83
CA ALA A 192 -3.10 0.80 10.16
C ALA A 192 -4.48 0.47 10.74
N PHE A 193 -5.45 0.17 9.89
CA PHE A 193 -6.77 -0.24 10.28
C PHE A 193 -7.15 -1.58 9.64
N ALA A 194 -8.06 -2.30 10.30
CA ALA A 194 -8.58 -3.57 9.82
C ALA A 194 -9.30 -3.39 8.49
N SER A 195 -8.91 -4.12 7.47
CA SER A 195 -9.46 -3.97 6.13
C SER A 195 -9.31 -5.21 5.27
N ILE A 196 -10.13 -5.27 4.24
CA ILE A 196 -9.99 -6.18 3.11
C ILE A 196 -9.70 -5.32 1.89
N SER A 197 -8.70 -5.68 1.12
CA SER A 197 -8.39 -4.99 -0.14
C SER A 197 -8.13 -5.96 -1.28
N ALA A 198 -8.40 -5.48 -2.49
CA ALA A 198 -8.11 -6.17 -3.74
C ALA A 198 -7.24 -5.27 -4.61
N SER A 199 -6.16 -5.81 -5.16
CA SER A 199 -5.21 -5.06 -5.98
C SER A 199 -4.44 -6.00 -6.91
N ASN A 200 -3.88 -5.47 -8.00
CA ASN A 200 -2.93 -6.24 -8.84
C ASN A 200 -1.52 -6.22 -8.23
N VAL A 201 -0.78 -7.30 -8.46
CA VAL A 201 0.62 -7.43 -7.99
C VAL A 201 1.58 -6.72 -8.94
N VAL A 202 1.36 -6.87 -10.23
CA VAL A 202 2.11 -6.21 -11.29
C VAL A 202 1.15 -5.46 -12.21
N PRO A 203 1.60 -4.41 -12.91
CA PRO A 203 0.76 -3.66 -13.82
C PRO A 203 0.08 -4.55 -14.87
N ILE A 204 -1.19 -4.27 -15.14
CA ILE A 204 -2.00 -5.03 -16.11
C ILE A 204 -1.99 -4.29 -17.44
N SER A 205 -1.78 -5.00 -18.53
CA SER A 205 -1.79 -4.51 -19.90
C SER A 205 -0.61 -3.59 -20.28
N SER A 206 -0.59 -3.17 -21.54
CA SER A 206 0.39 -2.22 -22.09
C SER A 206 0.18 -0.78 -21.62
N LEU A 207 -0.89 -0.52 -20.88
CA LEU A 207 -1.19 0.78 -20.30
C LEU A 207 -0.73 0.90 -18.85
N ASP A 208 0.01 -0.08 -18.33
CA ASP A 208 0.49 -0.12 -16.93
C ASP A 208 -0.61 0.14 -15.93
N PHE A 209 -1.77 -0.50 -16.14
CA PHE A 209 -2.92 -0.32 -15.27
C PHE A 209 -2.68 -0.94 -13.90
N ASN A 210 -2.80 -0.12 -12.86
CA ASN A 210 -2.76 -0.54 -11.46
C ASN A 210 -4.05 -0.15 -10.75
N TYR A 211 -4.48 -0.99 -9.82
CA TYR A 211 -5.63 -0.69 -8.99
C TYR A 211 -5.44 -1.21 -7.56
N GLU A 212 -6.08 -0.52 -6.64
CA GLU A 212 -6.35 -0.99 -5.29
C GLU A 212 -7.74 -0.50 -4.88
N VAL A 213 -8.59 -1.42 -4.44
CA VAL A 213 -9.87 -1.11 -3.81
C VAL A 213 -9.87 -1.73 -2.42
N PHE A 214 -10.48 -1.06 -1.45
CA PHE A 214 -10.55 -1.59 -0.09
C PHE A 214 -11.83 -1.17 0.61
N ALA A 215 -12.19 -1.93 1.65
CA ALA A 215 -13.14 -1.57 2.67
C ALA A 215 -12.56 -1.97 4.03
N GLY A 216 -12.75 -1.14 5.05
CA GLY A 216 -12.19 -1.35 6.37
C GLY A 216 -12.95 -0.62 7.46
N LYS A 217 -12.55 -0.90 8.69
CA LYS A 217 -13.08 -0.29 9.89
C LYS A 217 -11.94 0.48 10.57
N MET A 218 -12.15 1.75 10.85
CA MET A 218 -11.17 2.58 11.54
C MET A 218 -11.12 2.22 13.03
N ASN A 219 -10.05 2.59 13.70
CA ASN A 219 -9.85 2.28 15.11
C ASN A 219 -10.70 3.20 16.01
N GLU A 220 -11.00 2.74 17.22
CA GLU A 220 -11.81 3.44 18.24
C GLU A 220 -11.30 4.84 18.63
N GLU A 221 -10.01 5.10 18.45
CA GLU A 221 -9.40 6.40 18.80
C GLU A 221 -9.75 7.52 17.80
N THR A 222 -10.51 7.22 16.76
CA THR A 222 -10.92 8.21 15.77
C THR A 222 -12.03 9.06 16.34
N SER A 223 -11.69 10.19 16.95
CA SER A 223 -12.68 11.17 17.40
C SER A 223 -13.20 11.97 16.21
N ILE A 224 -14.53 11.97 16.04
CA ILE A 224 -15.20 12.81 15.06
C ILE A 224 -15.79 14.01 15.80
N THR A 225 -15.29 15.19 15.47
CA THR A 225 -15.82 16.46 16.02
C THR A 225 -16.85 17.03 15.06
N SER A 226 -18.11 17.10 15.49
CA SER A 226 -19.18 17.79 14.76
C SER A 226 -19.81 18.83 15.67
N GLY A 227 -19.40 20.09 15.51
CA GLY A 227 -19.78 21.17 16.43
C GLY A 227 -19.22 20.95 17.84
N ASP A 228 -20.07 20.99 18.86
CA ASP A 228 -19.70 20.78 20.27
C ASP A 228 -19.71 19.29 20.69
N LEU A 229 -20.06 18.37 19.78
CA LEU A 229 -20.14 16.94 20.05
C LEU A 229 -18.83 16.27 19.62
N ILE A 230 -18.16 15.64 20.57
CA ILE A 230 -17.02 14.75 20.35
C ILE A 230 -17.56 13.33 20.57
N GLU A 231 -17.78 12.59 19.51
CA GLU A 231 -18.12 11.18 19.61
C GLU A 231 -16.90 10.33 19.21
N GLN A 232 -16.55 9.40 20.07
CA GLN A 232 -15.62 8.33 19.75
C GLN A 232 -16.40 7.19 19.14
N ASP A 233 -16.16 6.91 17.89
CA ASP A 233 -16.79 5.79 17.21
C ASP A 233 -15.82 5.20 16.18
N GLU A 234 -16.13 3.99 15.74
CA GLU A 234 -15.35 3.23 14.76
C GLU A 234 -15.99 3.30 13.36
N PRO A 235 -15.79 4.39 12.60
CA PRO A 235 -16.40 4.52 11.28
C PRO A 235 -15.84 3.51 10.30
N TYR A 236 -16.64 3.19 9.29
CA TYR A 236 -16.18 2.43 8.14
C TYR A 236 -15.56 3.36 7.10
N ILE A 237 -14.56 2.86 6.41
CA ILE A 237 -13.91 3.55 5.30
C ILE A 237 -13.83 2.61 4.10
N ALA A 238 -14.15 3.13 2.93
CA ALA A 238 -13.95 2.43 1.67
C ALA A 238 -13.19 3.34 0.71
N GLY A 239 -12.42 2.76 -0.20
CA GLY A 239 -11.68 3.56 -1.16
C GLY A 239 -11.29 2.78 -2.40
N ALA A 240 -11.00 3.55 -3.46
CA ALA A 240 -10.48 3.05 -4.73
C ALA A 240 -9.35 3.96 -5.21
N PHE A 241 -8.29 3.34 -5.68
CA PHE A 241 -7.16 3.99 -6.32
C PHE A 241 -6.85 3.28 -7.65
N LEU A 242 -6.77 4.05 -8.72
CA LEU A 242 -6.54 3.56 -10.06
C LEU A 242 -5.44 4.39 -10.70
N THR A 243 -4.49 3.75 -11.38
CA THR A 243 -3.51 4.45 -12.22
C THR A 243 -3.36 3.75 -13.55
N PHE A 244 -3.05 4.51 -14.58
CA PHE A 244 -2.69 3.99 -15.90
C PHE A 244 -1.83 4.98 -16.67
N SER A 245 -1.01 4.46 -17.57
CA SER A 245 -0.10 5.24 -18.42
C SER A 245 -0.56 5.17 -19.88
N PRO A 246 -1.30 6.16 -20.35
CA PRO A 246 -1.82 6.17 -21.73
C PRO A 246 -0.72 6.32 -22.79
N VAL A 247 0.39 6.96 -22.43
CA VAL A 247 1.60 7.12 -23.23
C VAL A 247 2.81 7.12 -22.30
N ASP A 248 3.98 6.82 -22.84
CA ASP A 248 5.23 6.88 -22.09
C ASP A 248 5.38 8.24 -21.39
N GLN A 249 5.84 8.21 -20.13
CA GLN A 249 6.08 9.38 -19.28
C GLN A 249 4.84 10.12 -18.77
N VAL A 250 3.62 9.67 -19.09
CA VAL A 250 2.37 10.25 -18.57
C VAL A 250 1.57 9.20 -17.84
N THR A 251 1.39 9.35 -16.53
CA THR A 251 0.50 8.51 -15.73
C THR A 251 -0.67 9.33 -15.21
N LEU A 252 -1.86 8.81 -15.39
CA LEU A 252 -3.09 9.36 -14.84
C LEU A 252 -3.49 8.54 -13.63
N GLY A 253 -3.85 9.23 -12.54
CA GLY A 253 -4.30 8.61 -11.31
C GLY A 253 -5.66 9.13 -10.90
N PHE A 254 -6.49 8.23 -10.39
CA PHE A 254 -7.77 8.54 -9.76
C PHE A 254 -7.81 7.90 -8.37
N ALA A 255 -8.18 8.70 -7.37
CA ALA A 255 -8.34 8.23 -6.01
C ALA A 255 -9.66 8.74 -5.44
N HIS A 256 -10.38 7.86 -4.74
CA HIS A 256 -11.61 8.20 -4.05
C HIS A 256 -11.67 7.46 -2.71
N THR A 257 -12.11 8.15 -1.67
CA THR A 257 -12.38 7.56 -0.36
C THR A 257 -13.71 8.06 0.17
N THR A 258 -14.43 7.18 0.85
CA THR A 258 -15.67 7.50 1.54
C THR A 258 -15.61 6.96 2.95
N VAL A 259 -15.95 7.79 3.92
CA VAL A 259 -16.13 7.41 5.33
C VAL A 259 -17.61 7.44 5.66
N PHE A 260 -18.12 6.37 6.25
CA PHE A 260 -19.54 6.20 6.55
C PHE A 260 -19.75 5.43 7.85
N GLY A 261 -20.92 5.61 8.45
CA GLY A 261 -21.17 5.09 9.80
C GLY A 261 -20.36 5.82 10.85
N GLY A 262 -20.58 5.50 12.09
CA GLY A 262 -19.92 6.12 13.23
C GLY A 262 -20.53 7.44 13.68
N GLY A 263 -20.95 7.52 14.95
CA GLY A 263 -21.47 8.71 15.60
C GLY A 263 -22.68 9.32 14.90
N VAL A 264 -22.64 10.63 14.70
CA VAL A 264 -23.71 11.44 14.08
C VAL A 264 -23.89 11.18 12.56
N ARG A 265 -23.05 10.32 11.97
CA ARG A 265 -23.12 9.99 10.53
C ARG A 265 -24.05 8.80 10.32
N ASP A 266 -25.34 9.05 10.26
CA ASP A 266 -26.29 8.04 9.85
C ASP A 266 -25.95 7.54 8.44
N ALA A 267 -25.98 6.22 8.26
CA ALA A 267 -25.75 5.56 6.98
C ALA A 267 -26.93 5.75 6.00
N GLU A 268 -27.84 6.69 6.26
CA GLU A 268 -28.88 7.04 5.33
C GLU A 268 -28.29 7.72 4.11
N SER A 269 -28.11 6.91 3.08
CA SER A 269 -27.86 7.42 1.74
C SER A 269 -29.01 8.35 1.36
N SER A 270 -28.73 9.63 1.21
CA SER A 270 -29.62 10.52 0.48
C SER A 270 -29.78 9.97 -0.94
N THR A 271 -30.90 9.33 -1.21
CA THR A 271 -31.37 9.01 -2.56
C THR A 271 -31.59 10.28 -3.37
#